data_4c58c6d873bddc85c6b85a1a2c05a55b
#
_entry.id   4c58c6d873bddc85c6b85a1a2c05a55b
#
_cell.length_a   1.000
_cell.length_b   1.000
_cell.length_c   1.000
_cell.angle_alpha   90.00
_cell.angle_beta   90.00
_cell.angle_gamma   90.00
#
_symmetry.space_group_name_H-M   'P 1'
#
loop_
_entity.id
_entity.type
_entity.pdbx_description
1 polymer ?
#
loop_
_entity_poly.entity_id
_entity_poly.type
_entity_poly.pdbx_seq_one_letter_code
_entity_poly.pdbx_strand_id
1 'polypeptide(L)'
;MATFSLLLTQSPFSGASHILAQDFARSLLAQGHKLQRVFFYRDAVFAALSTQNPVQGQSAVNQQWQSLATEYGFPLQVCIANALRRGVTDNAEQQRYNLPASTLAAGFELAGLGEMAEAALDSDRIIDF
;
A
#
# COMPACT_ATOMS: atom_id res chain seq x y z
N MET A 1 5.87 -22.19 -8.23
CA MET A 1 5.15 -20.94 -7.82
C MET A 1 5.55 -20.60 -6.40
N ALA A 2 5.88 -19.35 -6.17
CA ALA A 2 6.20 -18.83 -4.84
C ALA A 2 5.17 -17.77 -4.43
N THR A 3 4.99 -17.60 -3.12
CA THR A 3 4.11 -16.57 -2.53
C THR A 3 4.98 -15.42 -2.01
N PHE A 4 4.66 -14.22 -2.44
CA PHE A 4 5.40 -13.01 -2.09
C PHE A 4 4.53 -12.06 -1.28
N SER A 5 5.15 -11.31 -0.39
CA SER A 5 4.61 -10.08 0.19
C SER A 5 5.60 -8.96 -0.05
N LEU A 6 5.11 -7.78 -0.35
CA LEU A 6 5.95 -6.59 -0.56
C LEU A 6 5.79 -5.65 0.63
N LEU A 7 6.90 -5.12 1.13
CA LEU A 7 6.93 -4.12 2.19
C LEU A 7 7.54 -2.84 1.63
N LEU A 8 6.78 -1.76 1.64
CA LEU A 8 7.24 -0.45 1.20
C LEU A 8 7.40 0.46 2.42
N THR A 9 8.54 1.14 2.50
CA THR A 9 8.86 2.04 3.62
C THR A 9 9.18 3.46 3.16
N GLN A 10 9.39 3.67 1.86
CA GLN A 10 9.78 4.98 1.32
C GLN A 10 8.57 5.77 0.87
N SER A 11 8.69 7.10 0.96
CA SER A 11 7.67 8.00 0.43
C SER A 11 7.47 7.79 -1.07
N PRO A 12 6.21 7.78 -1.56
CA PRO A 12 5.96 7.72 -2.99
C PRO A 12 6.39 8.99 -3.73
N PHE A 13 6.67 10.07 -2.99
CA PHE A 13 7.03 11.36 -3.55
C PHE A 13 8.53 11.59 -3.63
N SER A 14 9.34 10.64 -3.16
CA SER A 14 10.80 10.69 -3.18
C SER A 14 11.36 9.39 -3.74
N GLY A 15 12.16 9.49 -4.80
CA GLY A 15 12.80 8.32 -5.39
C GLY A 15 11.84 7.45 -6.21
N ALA A 16 12.22 6.22 -6.46
CA ALA A 16 11.55 5.31 -7.39
C ALA A 16 11.02 4.03 -6.75
N SER A 17 10.98 3.93 -5.41
CA SER A 17 10.61 2.70 -4.72
C SER A 17 9.25 2.16 -5.14
N HIS A 18 8.24 3.03 -5.23
CA HIS A 18 6.88 2.60 -5.58
C HIS A 18 6.79 2.12 -7.02
N ILE A 19 7.46 2.81 -7.95
CA ILE A 19 7.49 2.39 -9.36
C ILE A 19 8.19 1.04 -9.49
N LEU A 20 9.31 0.86 -8.80
CA LEU A 20 10.06 -0.39 -8.79
C LEU A 20 9.23 -1.53 -8.19
N ALA A 21 8.53 -1.26 -7.09
CA ALA A 21 7.65 -2.24 -6.45
C ALA A 21 6.50 -2.64 -7.37
N GLN A 22 5.90 -1.69 -8.06
CA GLN A 22 4.81 -1.95 -9.01
C GLN A 22 5.30 -2.80 -10.19
N ASP A 23 6.46 -2.48 -10.75
CA ASP A 23 7.05 -3.25 -11.84
C ASP A 23 7.41 -4.66 -11.40
N PHE A 24 7.96 -4.79 -10.19
CA PHE A 24 8.26 -6.08 -9.60
C PHE A 24 6.97 -6.91 -9.42
N ALA A 25 5.92 -6.31 -8.90
CA ALA A 25 4.62 -6.96 -8.72
C ALA A 25 4.06 -7.48 -10.04
N ARG A 26 4.09 -6.65 -11.09
CA ARG A 26 3.65 -7.08 -12.42
C ARG A 26 4.44 -8.27 -12.93
N SER A 27 5.76 -8.23 -12.78
CA SER A 27 6.65 -9.31 -13.24
C SER A 27 6.36 -10.61 -12.53
N LEU A 28 6.28 -10.60 -11.20
CA LEU A 28 6.06 -11.82 -10.45
C LEU A 28 4.68 -12.44 -10.74
N LEU A 29 3.67 -11.59 -10.89
CA LEU A 29 2.31 -12.06 -11.19
C LEU A 29 2.21 -12.58 -12.62
N ALA A 30 2.88 -11.95 -13.58
CA ALA A 30 2.94 -12.42 -14.95
C ALA A 30 3.64 -13.78 -15.08
N GLN A 31 4.55 -14.10 -14.17
CA GLN A 31 5.27 -15.37 -14.13
C GLN A 31 4.53 -16.45 -13.34
N GLY A 32 3.32 -16.18 -12.86
CA GLY A 32 2.49 -17.17 -12.17
C GLY A 32 2.75 -17.27 -10.67
N HIS A 33 3.53 -16.36 -10.10
CA HIS A 33 3.70 -16.28 -8.65
C HIS A 33 2.50 -15.60 -8.01
N LYS A 34 2.33 -15.80 -6.71
CA LYS A 34 1.26 -15.19 -5.93
C LYS A 34 1.77 -14.01 -5.14
N LEU A 35 1.02 -12.91 -5.18
CA LEU A 35 1.25 -11.76 -4.31
C LEU A 35 0.19 -11.78 -3.22
N GLN A 36 0.62 -12.01 -1.98
CA GLN A 36 -0.28 -12.16 -0.85
C GLN A 36 -0.79 -10.82 -0.35
N ARG A 37 0.11 -9.83 -0.29
CA ARG A 37 -0.22 -8.46 0.11
C ARG A 37 0.88 -7.50 -0.27
N VAL A 38 0.53 -6.21 -0.32
CA VAL A 38 1.47 -5.10 -0.31
C VAL A 38 1.21 -4.33 0.97
N PHE A 39 2.25 -4.15 1.79
CA PHE A 39 2.15 -3.49 3.08
C PHE A 39 2.93 -2.16 3.03
N PHE A 40 2.23 -1.07 3.32
CA PHE A 40 2.78 0.29 3.33
C PHE A 40 3.08 0.70 4.76
N TYR A 41 4.35 1.01 5.02
CA TYR A 41 4.87 1.33 6.34
C TYR A 41 5.61 2.68 6.31
N ARG A 42 5.65 3.39 7.44
CA ARG A 42 6.30 4.71 7.52
C ARG A 42 5.75 5.64 6.44
N ASP A 43 6.62 6.36 5.73
CA ASP A 43 6.20 7.33 4.73
C ASP A 43 5.57 6.70 3.47
N ALA A 44 5.69 5.41 3.30
CA ALA A 44 4.98 4.72 2.21
C ALA A 44 3.46 4.84 2.35
N VAL A 45 2.93 5.09 3.55
CA VAL A 45 1.49 5.25 3.78
C VAL A 45 0.88 6.42 3.00
N PHE A 46 1.69 7.39 2.59
CA PHE A 46 1.21 8.51 1.77
C PHE A 46 0.70 8.07 0.40
N ALA A 47 1.09 6.88 -0.07
CA ALA A 47 0.53 6.32 -1.30
C ALA A 47 -0.99 6.13 -1.22
N ALA A 48 -1.53 5.96 -0.01
CA ALA A 48 -2.95 5.69 0.22
C ALA A 48 -3.80 6.95 0.39
N LEU A 49 -3.22 8.14 0.27
CA LEU A 49 -4.00 9.38 0.33
C LEU A 49 -4.94 9.51 -0.86
N SER A 50 -6.22 9.77 -0.58
CA SER A 50 -7.20 10.05 -1.62
C SER A 50 -7.05 11.46 -2.22
N THR A 51 -6.42 12.36 -1.47
CA THR A 51 -6.31 13.79 -1.80
C THR A 51 -5.00 14.11 -2.48
N GLN A 52 -4.68 13.40 -3.56
CA GLN A 52 -3.48 13.64 -4.36
C GLN A 52 -3.83 14.40 -5.64
N ASN A 53 -2.99 15.37 -5.96
CA ASN A 53 -3.10 16.12 -7.21
C ASN A 53 -1.79 15.94 -7.99
N PRO A 54 -1.70 14.94 -8.87
CA PRO A 54 -0.48 14.64 -9.60
C PRO A 54 -0.16 15.70 -10.64
N VAL A 55 1.09 15.69 -11.11
CA VAL A 55 1.49 16.51 -12.25
C VAL A 55 0.60 16.18 -13.44
N GLN A 56 0.23 17.21 -14.20
CA GLN A 56 -0.63 17.06 -15.36
C GLN A 56 -0.09 15.99 -16.31
N GLY A 57 -0.97 15.07 -16.73
CA GLY A 57 -0.62 13.96 -17.60
C GLY A 57 -0.09 12.72 -16.88
N GLN A 58 0.04 12.77 -15.55
CA GLN A 58 0.46 11.64 -14.74
C GLN A 58 -0.68 11.11 -13.88
N SER A 59 -0.64 9.82 -13.55
CA SER A 59 -1.58 9.22 -12.61
C SER A 59 -1.10 9.45 -11.18
N ALA A 60 -2.04 9.62 -10.25
CA ALA A 60 -1.72 9.64 -8.83
C ALA A 60 -1.22 8.27 -8.36
N VAL A 61 -0.34 8.25 -7.35
CA VAL A 61 0.24 7.00 -6.84
C VAL A 61 -0.84 6.06 -6.29
N ASN A 62 -1.84 6.60 -5.60
CA ASN A 62 -2.96 5.78 -5.12
C ASN A 62 -3.69 5.09 -6.26
N GLN A 63 -3.89 5.76 -7.38
CA GLN A 63 -4.55 5.19 -8.55
C GLN A 63 -3.72 4.10 -9.20
N GLN A 64 -2.41 4.26 -9.25
CA GLN A 64 -1.51 3.24 -9.79
C GLN A 64 -1.60 1.94 -9.00
N TRP A 65 -1.57 2.02 -7.67
CA TRP A 65 -1.72 0.85 -6.81
C TRP A 65 -3.12 0.25 -6.88
N GLN A 66 -4.15 1.08 -6.91
CA GLN A 66 -5.54 0.62 -7.03
C GLN A 66 -5.76 -0.19 -8.31
N SER A 67 -5.25 0.32 -9.44
CA SER A 67 -5.37 -0.35 -10.73
C SER A 67 -4.70 -1.73 -10.71
N LEU A 68 -3.49 -1.79 -10.17
CA LEU A 68 -2.73 -3.04 -10.09
C LEU A 68 -3.41 -4.05 -9.18
N ALA A 69 -3.88 -3.61 -8.01
CA ALA A 69 -4.57 -4.47 -7.06
C ALA A 69 -5.92 -4.98 -7.62
N THR A 70 -6.63 -4.15 -8.37
CA THR A 70 -7.88 -4.53 -9.01
C THR A 70 -7.64 -5.57 -10.10
N GLU A 71 -6.61 -5.37 -10.91
CA GLU A 71 -6.27 -6.27 -12.00
C GLU A 71 -5.90 -7.68 -11.52
N TYR A 72 -5.11 -7.76 -10.45
CA TYR A 72 -4.54 -9.02 -9.98
C TYR A 72 -5.14 -9.56 -8.69
N GLY A 73 -5.92 -8.78 -7.97
CA GLY A 73 -6.68 -9.24 -6.81
C GLY A 73 -5.86 -9.44 -5.53
N PHE A 74 -4.98 -8.53 -5.18
CA PHE A 74 -4.24 -8.59 -3.90
C PHE A 74 -4.60 -7.40 -3.00
N PRO A 75 -4.49 -7.56 -1.66
CA PRO A 75 -4.82 -6.48 -0.73
C PRO A 75 -3.70 -5.44 -0.63
N LEU A 76 -4.11 -4.18 -0.46
CA LEU A 76 -3.24 -3.05 -0.17
C LEU A 76 -3.44 -2.66 1.30
N GLN A 77 -2.49 -3.02 2.16
CA GLN A 77 -2.57 -2.82 3.60
C GLN A 77 -1.66 -1.68 4.05
N VAL A 78 -2.17 -0.82 4.90
CA VAL A 78 -1.48 0.39 5.36
C VAL A 78 -1.35 0.32 6.88
N CYS A 79 -0.13 0.48 7.39
CA CYS A 79 0.11 0.45 8.83
C CYS A 79 -0.72 1.53 9.52
N ILE A 80 -1.66 1.11 10.38
CA ILE A 80 -2.60 2.02 11.05
C ILE A 80 -1.89 3.08 11.88
N ALA A 81 -0.89 2.72 12.68
CA ALA A 81 -0.17 3.67 13.52
C ALA A 81 0.57 4.71 12.68
N ASN A 82 1.25 4.29 11.62
CA ASN A 82 1.96 5.21 10.74
C ASN A 82 1.01 6.09 9.94
N ALA A 83 -0.12 5.53 9.49
CA ALA A 83 -1.14 6.25 8.75
C ALA A 83 -1.76 7.37 9.59
N LEU A 84 -2.19 7.06 10.82
CA LEU A 84 -2.84 8.04 11.69
C LEU A 84 -1.95 9.22 12.03
N ARG A 85 -0.66 8.97 12.27
CA ARG A 85 0.30 10.04 12.56
C ARG A 85 0.53 10.97 11.38
N ARG A 86 0.20 10.54 10.18
CA ARG A 86 0.45 11.27 8.94
C ARG A 86 -0.81 11.78 8.26
N GLY A 87 -1.95 11.67 8.96
CA GLY A 87 -3.21 12.17 8.44
C GLY A 87 -3.89 11.26 7.41
N VAL A 88 -3.49 10.01 7.34
CA VAL A 88 -4.13 9.01 6.49
C VAL A 88 -5.09 8.21 7.35
N THR A 89 -6.39 8.48 7.20
CA THR A 89 -7.43 7.94 8.08
C THR A 89 -8.60 7.40 7.29
N ASP A 90 -9.19 6.31 7.77
CA ASP A 90 -10.47 5.83 7.26
C ASP A 90 -11.62 6.41 8.08
N ASN A 91 -12.86 6.08 7.70
CA ASN A 91 -14.04 6.59 8.37
C ASN A 91 -14.11 6.18 9.85
N ALA A 92 -13.76 4.94 10.17
CA ALA A 92 -13.81 4.43 11.53
C ALA A 92 -12.84 5.18 12.44
N GLU A 93 -11.60 5.38 12.00
CA GLU A 93 -10.59 6.09 12.78
C GLU A 93 -10.86 7.59 12.84
N GLN A 94 -11.41 8.17 11.77
CA GLN A 94 -11.83 9.56 11.74
C GLN A 94 -12.88 9.82 12.83
N GLN A 95 -13.86 8.94 12.97
CA GLN A 95 -14.89 9.05 13.99
C GLN A 95 -14.34 8.79 15.38
N ARG A 96 -13.50 7.76 15.53
CA ARG A 96 -12.93 7.35 16.82
C ARG A 96 -12.13 8.48 17.48
N TYR A 97 -11.36 9.22 16.70
CA TYR A 97 -10.51 10.29 17.20
C TYR A 97 -11.03 11.68 16.89
N ASN A 98 -12.25 11.78 16.38
CA ASN A 98 -12.89 13.05 16.03
C ASN A 98 -11.99 13.90 15.12
N LEU A 99 -11.45 13.30 14.08
CA LEU A 99 -10.58 13.96 13.12
C LEU A 99 -11.40 14.71 12.08
N PRO A 100 -10.85 15.75 11.45
CA PRO A 100 -11.61 16.60 10.52
C PRO A 100 -11.99 15.93 9.19
N ALA A 101 -11.31 14.85 8.81
CA ALA A 101 -11.56 14.23 7.52
C ALA A 101 -11.12 12.76 7.50
N SER A 102 -11.69 12.02 6.56
CA SER A 102 -11.26 10.68 6.18
C SER A 102 -10.53 10.81 4.84
N THR A 103 -9.28 10.38 4.77
CA THR A 103 -8.36 10.63 3.64
C THR A 103 -7.84 9.36 2.98
N LEU A 104 -8.22 8.18 3.48
CA LEU A 104 -7.77 6.91 2.91
C LEU A 104 -8.48 6.66 1.58
N ALA A 105 -7.70 6.41 0.53
CA ALA A 105 -8.23 6.09 -0.79
C ALA A 105 -8.94 4.74 -0.80
N ALA A 106 -9.92 4.60 -1.70
CA ALA A 106 -10.64 3.34 -1.88
C ALA A 106 -9.66 2.22 -2.27
N GLY A 107 -9.94 1.01 -1.81
CA GLY A 107 -9.10 -0.16 -2.12
C GLY A 107 -7.92 -0.36 -1.19
N PHE A 108 -7.61 0.61 -0.32
CA PHE A 108 -6.64 0.46 0.76
C PHE A 108 -7.36 0.15 2.06
N GLU A 109 -6.71 -0.61 2.92
CA GLU A 109 -7.24 -0.91 4.25
C GLU A 109 -6.18 -0.65 5.32
N LEU A 110 -6.59 -0.11 6.47
CA LEU A 110 -5.70 0.03 7.61
C LEU A 110 -5.48 -1.33 8.26
N ALA A 111 -4.24 -1.62 8.61
CA ALA A 111 -3.84 -2.91 9.17
C ALA A 111 -2.80 -2.72 10.26
N GLY A 112 -2.81 -3.62 11.24
CA GLY A 112 -1.80 -3.63 12.29
C GLY A 112 -0.54 -4.35 11.88
N LEU A 113 0.52 -4.21 12.66
CA LEU A 113 1.77 -4.94 12.44
C LEU A 113 1.59 -6.45 12.55
N GLY A 114 0.51 -6.92 13.20
CA GLY A 114 0.16 -8.32 13.25
C GLY A 114 -0.05 -8.95 11.88
N GLU A 115 -0.68 -8.22 10.95
CA GLU A 115 -0.87 -8.69 9.58
C GLU A 115 0.47 -8.84 8.85
N MET A 116 1.42 -7.93 9.11
CA MET A 116 2.76 -8.06 8.52
C MET A 116 3.53 -9.23 9.13
N ALA A 117 3.35 -9.49 10.42
CA ALA A 117 3.92 -10.67 11.07
C ALA A 117 3.35 -11.96 10.46
N GLU A 118 2.05 -12.02 10.20
CA GLU A 118 1.43 -13.15 9.51
C GLU A 118 2.01 -13.32 8.11
N ALA A 119 2.23 -12.23 7.39
CA ALA A 119 2.85 -12.28 6.07
C ALA A 119 4.23 -12.93 6.11
N ALA A 120 5.01 -12.68 7.16
CA ALA A 120 6.33 -13.30 7.34
C ALA A 120 6.24 -14.82 7.50
N LEU A 121 5.15 -15.31 8.10
CA LEU A 121 4.92 -16.75 8.26
C LEU A 121 4.33 -17.39 7.01
N ASP A 122 3.47 -16.69 6.30
CA ASP A 122 2.66 -17.24 5.22
C ASP A 122 3.26 -17.02 3.83
N SER A 123 4.22 -16.11 3.69
CA SER A 123 4.87 -15.85 2.40
C SER A 123 6.20 -16.58 2.31
N ASP A 124 6.52 -17.05 1.10
CA ASP A 124 7.85 -17.62 0.83
C ASP A 124 8.94 -16.56 0.83
N ARG A 125 8.57 -15.35 0.39
CA ARG A 125 9.49 -14.21 0.29
C ARG A 125 8.81 -12.93 0.74
N ILE A 126 9.53 -12.08 1.46
CA ILE A 126 9.18 -10.69 1.71
C ILE A 126 10.25 -9.83 1.07
N ILE A 127 9.85 -8.90 0.22
CA ILE A 127 10.77 -8.02 -0.48
C ILE A 127 10.51 -6.58 -0.04
N ASP A 128 11.58 -5.91 0.41
CA ASP A 128 11.55 -4.51 0.84
C ASP A 128 11.85 -3.55 -0.31
N PHE A 129 11.13 -2.46 -0.31
CA PHE A 129 11.36 -1.36 -1.25
C PHE A 129 11.47 -0.03 -0.54
#